data_77c77ff8c38559703337dd274d53b36e
#
_entry.id   77c77ff8c38559703337dd274d53b36e
#
_cell.length_a   1.000
_cell.length_b   1.000
_cell.length_c   1.000
_cell.angle_alpha   90.00
_cell.angle_beta   90.00
_cell.angle_gamma   90.00
#
_symmetry.space_group_name_H-M   'P 1'
#
loop_
_entity.id
_entity.type
_entity.pdbx_description
1 polymer ?
#
loop_
_entity_poly.entity_id
_entity_poly.type
_entity_poly.pdbx_seq_one_letter_code
_entity_poly.pdbx_strand_id
1 'polypeptide(L)'
;MPVSRRYCTGAELMTPVPVAIPIMVHKTNAVRLLDQMRISYELREYAVDPEDLAAETVAAKIGLPAEQVFKTLVARGDRNGICMAVIPGNAELDLKALAQATGNRSIQLVPMKELQSLTGYIRGGVTALATKKEYPVYVDETIELFGIISISAGVRGMQVLLAPSDYLSITRGIVAPLMRS
;
A
#
# COMPACT_ATOMS: atom_id res chain seq x y z
N MET A 1 17.75 56.18 51.55
CA MET A 1 17.88 55.64 50.22
C MET A 1 17.34 54.20 50.23
N PRO A 2 16.13 53.89 49.74
CA PRO A 2 15.61 52.53 49.74
C PRO A 2 16.03 51.79 48.46
N VAL A 3 16.57 50.56 48.65
CA VAL A 3 16.93 49.64 47.58
C VAL A 3 15.67 48.96 47.05
N SER A 4 15.37 49.19 45.76
CA SER A 4 14.25 48.56 45.04
C SER A 4 14.62 47.15 44.68
N ARG A 5 13.94 46.15 45.29
CA ARG A 5 13.94 44.75 44.83
C ARG A 5 12.92 44.56 43.73
N ARG A 6 13.37 44.28 42.51
CA ARG A 6 12.51 43.78 41.43
C ARG A 6 12.33 42.28 41.56
N TYR A 7 11.11 41.84 41.78
CA TYR A 7 10.72 40.46 41.69
C TYR A 7 10.37 40.18 40.20
N CYS A 8 11.15 39.32 39.54
CA CYS A 8 10.77 38.73 38.29
C CYS A 8 9.83 37.56 38.57
N THR A 9 8.54 37.77 38.38
CA THR A 9 7.55 36.69 38.28
C THR A 9 7.37 36.37 36.82
N GLY A 10 7.97 35.29 36.36
CA GLY A 10 7.77 34.72 35.03
C GLY A 10 7.78 33.20 35.15
N ALA A 11 6.72 32.66 35.76
CA ALA A 11 6.44 31.25 35.63
C ALA A 11 5.60 31.07 34.33
N GLU A 12 6.30 30.86 33.21
CA GLU A 12 5.64 30.31 32.04
C GLU A 12 5.16 28.90 32.37
N LEU A 13 3.85 28.78 32.47
CA LEU A 13 3.16 27.50 32.53
C LEU A 13 3.45 26.76 31.22
N MET A 14 4.45 25.87 31.26
CA MET A 14 4.62 24.85 30.22
C MET A 14 3.33 24.02 30.18
N THR A 15 2.50 24.27 29.21
CA THR A 15 1.37 23.38 28.88
C THR A 15 1.97 22.00 28.54
N PRO A 16 1.55 20.92 29.21
CA PRO A 16 2.03 19.60 28.84
C PRO A 16 1.62 19.32 27.42
N VAL A 17 2.60 19.04 26.56
CA VAL A 17 2.36 18.50 25.22
C VAL A 17 1.57 17.21 25.43
N PRO A 18 0.39 17.04 24.80
CA PRO A 18 -0.36 15.81 24.95
C PRO A 18 0.52 14.66 24.46
N VAL A 19 0.90 13.78 25.38
CA VAL A 19 1.50 12.50 25.04
C VAL A 19 0.50 11.78 24.17
N ALA A 20 0.82 11.64 22.89
CA ALA A 20 0.01 10.86 21.96
C ALA A 20 -0.06 9.45 22.55
N ILE A 21 -1.26 9.08 23.04
CA ILE A 21 -1.55 7.70 23.44
C ILE A 21 -1.28 6.86 22.19
N PRO A 22 -0.39 5.87 22.25
CA PRO A 22 -0.19 5.01 21.08
C PRO A 22 -1.52 4.31 20.82
N ILE A 23 -2.20 4.71 19.76
CA ILE A 23 -3.35 3.98 19.23
C ILE A 23 -2.77 2.60 18.94
N MET A 24 -3.25 1.57 19.61
CA MET A 24 -2.90 0.18 19.29
C MET A 24 -3.51 -0.11 17.91
N VAL A 25 -2.80 0.29 16.87
CA VAL A 25 -3.13 -0.09 15.50
C VAL A 25 -2.99 -1.60 15.45
N HIS A 26 -4.10 -2.30 15.25
CA HIS A 26 -4.08 -3.74 15.02
C HIS A 26 -3.24 -4.01 13.76
N LYS A 27 -1.98 -4.45 13.98
CA LYS A 27 -1.06 -4.75 12.88
C LYS A 27 -1.66 -5.83 11.99
N THR A 28 -1.85 -5.50 10.72
CA THR A 28 -2.28 -6.47 9.71
C THR A 28 -1.18 -7.50 9.44
N ASN A 29 -1.50 -8.59 8.76
CA ASN A 29 -0.50 -9.58 8.37
C ASN A 29 0.57 -8.99 7.44
N ALA A 30 0.18 -8.08 6.55
CA ALA A 30 1.11 -7.36 5.69
C ALA A 30 2.10 -6.52 6.51
N VAL A 31 1.62 -5.76 7.50
CA VAL A 31 2.47 -4.94 8.39
C VAL A 31 3.39 -5.82 9.25
N ARG A 32 2.89 -6.95 9.76
CA ARG A 32 3.72 -7.90 10.52
C ARG A 32 4.84 -8.49 9.67
N LEU A 33 4.58 -8.78 8.40
CA LEU A 33 5.61 -9.25 7.47
C LEU A 33 6.71 -8.20 7.29
N LEU A 34 6.35 -6.93 7.11
CA LEU A 34 7.33 -5.83 7.00
C LEU A 34 8.19 -5.71 8.26
N ASP A 35 7.59 -5.80 9.45
CA ASP A 35 8.31 -5.81 10.72
C ASP A 35 9.31 -6.98 10.81
N GLN A 36 8.87 -8.19 10.45
CA GLN A 36 9.72 -9.40 10.47
C GLN A 36 10.92 -9.26 9.53
N MET A 37 10.70 -8.65 8.37
CA MET A 37 11.74 -8.40 7.37
C MET A 37 12.57 -7.15 7.68
N ARG A 38 12.25 -6.42 8.75
CA ARG A 38 12.92 -5.18 9.18
C ARG A 38 12.91 -4.10 8.09
N ILE A 39 11.82 -4.03 7.34
CA ILE A 39 11.60 -3.01 6.32
C ILE A 39 11.09 -1.74 6.99
N SER A 40 11.65 -0.59 6.59
CA SER A 40 11.15 0.72 7.01
C SER A 40 9.90 1.07 6.22
N TYR A 41 8.85 1.50 6.90
CA TYR A 41 7.59 1.91 6.28
C TYR A 41 6.90 3.00 7.12
N GLU A 42 5.98 3.70 6.49
CA GLU A 42 5.03 4.62 7.14
C GLU A 42 3.61 4.08 6.93
N LEU A 43 2.74 4.17 7.95
CA LEU A 43 1.32 3.86 7.82
C LEU A 43 0.52 5.16 7.64
N ARG A 44 -0.40 5.15 6.69
CA ARG A 44 -1.41 6.21 6.53
C ARG A 44 -2.80 5.63 6.61
N GLU A 45 -3.56 6.11 7.57
CA GLU A 45 -4.98 5.79 7.71
C GLU A 45 -5.84 6.80 6.94
N TYR A 46 -6.97 6.33 6.43
CA TYR A 46 -7.96 7.17 5.77
C TYR A 46 -9.38 6.69 6.02
N ALA A 47 -10.34 7.61 5.97
CA ALA A 47 -11.75 7.28 6.12
C ALA A 47 -12.23 6.46 4.90
N VAL A 48 -12.75 5.27 5.16
CA VAL A 48 -13.28 4.37 4.12
C VAL A 48 -14.65 4.86 3.68
N ASP A 49 -14.82 5.01 2.38
CA ASP A 49 -16.11 5.13 1.74
C ASP A 49 -16.41 3.80 1.03
N PRO A 50 -17.38 3.00 1.49
CA PRO A 50 -17.70 1.72 0.87
C PRO A 50 -18.16 1.82 -0.58
N GLU A 51 -18.73 2.97 -0.97
CA GLU A 51 -19.22 3.23 -2.33
C GLU A 51 -18.12 3.69 -3.27
N ASP A 52 -16.99 4.20 -2.72
CA ASP A 52 -15.85 4.67 -3.50
C ASP A 52 -14.53 4.09 -2.98
N LEU A 53 -14.13 2.99 -3.57
CA LEU A 53 -12.86 2.29 -3.30
C LEU A 53 -11.81 2.55 -4.39
N ALA A 54 -12.00 3.56 -5.22
CA ALA A 54 -11.05 3.93 -6.27
C ALA A 54 -9.69 4.30 -5.68
N ALA A 55 -8.61 3.89 -6.34
CA ALA A 55 -7.27 4.18 -5.86
C ALA A 55 -6.93 5.67 -5.94
N GLU A 56 -7.53 6.40 -6.87
CA GLU A 56 -7.42 7.85 -7.01
C GLU A 56 -8.03 8.57 -5.79
N THR A 57 -9.18 8.11 -5.32
CA THR A 57 -9.81 8.65 -4.10
C THR A 57 -8.96 8.34 -2.87
N VAL A 58 -8.39 7.16 -2.79
CA VAL A 58 -7.45 6.81 -1.71
C VAL A 58 -6.22 7.73 -1.77
N ALA A 59 -5.64 7.93 -2.95
CA ALA A 59 -4.49 8.81 -3.15
C ALA A 59 -4.75 10.24 -2.64
N ALA A 60 -5.90 10.82 -3.01
CA ALA A 60 -6.31 12.14 -2.53
C ALA A 60 -6.44 12.19 -1.00
N LYS A 61 -7.02 11.15 -0.38
CA LYS A 61 -7.21 11.06 1.09
C LYS A 61 -5.89 10.95 1.85
N ILE A 62 -4.88 10.29 1.28
CA ILE A 62 -3.56 10.14 1.91
C ILE A 62 -2.54 11.20 1.46
N GLY A 63 -2.93 12.12 0.58
CA GLY A 63 -2.09 13.24 0.14
C GLY A 63 -0.94 12.83 -0.78
N LEU A 64 -1.17 11.84 -1.66
CA LEU A 64 -0.20 11.39 -2.66
C LEU A 64 -0.78 11.49 -4.08
N PRO A 65 0.08 11.66 -5.11
CA PRO A 65 -0.33 11.49 -6.50
C PRO A 65 -0.87 10.08 -6.75
N ALA A 66 -1.88 9.94 -7.62
CA ALA A 66 -2.48 8.64 -7.91
C ALA A 66 -1.51 7.66 -8.58
N GLU A 67 -0.53 8.17 -9.31
CA GLU A 67 0.56 7.43 -9.95
C GLU A 67 1.49 6.76 -8.91
N GLN A 68 1.57 7.30 -7.71
CA GLN A 68 2.40 6.81 -6.62
C GLN A 68 1.68 5.83 -5.70
N VAL A 69 0.35 5.69 -5.85
CA VAL A 69 -0.47 4.72 -5.12
C VAL A 69 -0.71 3.51 -6.00
N PHE A 70 -0.10 2.39 -5.67
CA PHE A 70 -0.19 1.16 -6.47
C PHE A 70 -1.32 0.26 -5.96
N LYS A 71 -2.13 -0.23 -6.89
CA LYS A 71 -3.19 -1.20 -6.63
C LYS A 71 -2.76 -2.60 -7.06
N THR A 72 -3.18 -3.60 -6.29
CA THR A 72 -2.93 -5.01 -6.59
C THR A 72 -4.17 -5.66 -7.17
N LEU A 73 -4.03 -6.22 -8.36
CA LEU A 73 -5.06 -6.97 -9.07
C LEU A 73 -4.68 -8.45 -9.10
N VAL A 74 -5.66 -9.33 -8.95
CA VAL A 74 -5.46 -10.78 -9.02
C VAL A 74 -5.98 -11.28 -10.37
N ALA A 75 -5.14 -11.99 -11.10
CA ALA A 75 -5.44 -12.50 -12.43
C ALA A 75 -5.21 -13.99 -12.51
N ARG A 76 -5.92 -14.64 -13.45
CA ARG A 76 -5.78 -16.07 -13.73
C ARG A 76 -5.44 -16.26 -15.20
N GLY A 77 -4.30 -16.87 -15.45
CA GLY A 77 -3.85 -17.28 -16.75
C GLY A 77 -4.33 -18.69 -17.13
N ASP A 78 -4.36 -18.97 -18.42
CA ASP A 78 -4.77 -20.26 -18.97
C ASP A 78 -3.74 -21.38 -18.79
N ARG A 79 -2.48 -21.03 -18.51
CA ARG A 79 -1.38 -22.01 -18.35
C ARG A 79 -0.75 -21.99 -16.97
N ASN A 80 -0.44 -20.81 -16.45
CA ASN A 80 0.40 -20.64 -15.26
C ASN A 80 -0.41 -20.29 -14.00
N GLY A 81 -1.76 -20.38 -14.08
CA GLY A 81 -2.63 -20.22 -12.92
C GLY A 81 -2.75 -18.77 -12.44
N ILE A 82 -2.74 -18.60 -11.12
CA ILE A 82 -2.97 -17.29 -10.47
C ILE A 82 -1.66 -16.49 -10.40
N CYS A 83 -1.76 -15.20 -10.70
CA CYS A 83 -0.70 -14.21 -10.47
C CYS A 83 -1.30 -12.91 -9.94
N MET A 84 -0.45 -12.02 -9.45
CA MET A 84 -0.80 -10.68 -9.03
C MET A 84 -0.15 -9.66 -9.94
N ALA A 85 -0.92 -8.65 -10.34
CA ALA A 85 -0.44 -7.49 -11.09
C ALA A 85 -0.56 -6.25 -10.21
N VAL A 86 0.53 -5.50 -10.09
CA VAL A 86 0.62 -4.29 -9.28
C VAL A 86 0.89 -3.12 -10.21
N ILE A 87 -0.05 -2.19 -10.29
CA ILE A 87 -0.02 -1.06 -11.22
C ILE A 87 -0.41 0.24 -10.51
N PRO A 88 -0.06 1.41 -11.05
CA PRO A 88 -0.53 2.70 -10.53
C PRO A 88 -2.05 2.78 -10.42
N GLY A 89 -2.53 3.52 -9.43
CA GLY A 89 -3.93 3.64 -9.09
C GLY A 89 -4.82 4.14 -10.21
N ASN A 90 -4.33 5.15 -10.94
CA ASN A 90 -5.01 5.78 -12.08
C ASN A 90 -4.81 5.02 -13.42
N ALA A 91 -4.05 3.93 -13.43
CA ALA A 91 -3.78 3.17 -14.64
C ALA A 91 -4.76 2.01 -14.85
N GLU A 92 -4.90 1.58 -16.09
CA GLU A 92 -5.60 0.36 -16.46
C GLU A 92 -4.61 -0.76 -16.80
N LEU A 93 -4.88 -1.97 -16.32
CA LEU A 93 -4.07 -3.14 -16.63
C LEU A 93 -4.26 -3.57 -18.09
N ASP A 94 -3.15 -3.71 -18.80
CA ASP A 94 -3.14 -4.39 -20.10
C ASP A 94 -3.05 -5.91 -19.91
N LEU A 95 -4.18 -6.58 -20.10
CA LEU A 95 -4.25 -8.05 -19.96
C LEU A 95 -3.39 -8.78 -20.99
N LYS A 96 -3.15 -8.20 -22.16
CA LYS A 96 -2.27 -8.80 -23.18
C LYS A 96 -0.82 -8.72 -22.76
N ALA A 97 -0.39 -7.54 -22.27
CA ALA A 97 0.95 -7.35 -21.73
C ALA A 97 1.20 -8.28 -20.53
N LEU A 98 0.23 -8.39 -19.61
CA LEU A 98 0.33 -9.31 -18.48
C LEU A 98 0.38 -10.78 -18.94
N ALA A 99 -0.41 -11.18 -19.92
CA ALA A 99 -0.37 -12.54 -20.47
C ALA A 99 1.02 -12.85 -21.06
N GLN A 100 1.61 -11.91 -21.79
CA GLN A 100 2.95 -12.03 -22.33
C GLN A 100 4.01 -12.15 -21.23
N ALA A 101 3.99 -11.25 -20.23
CA ALA A 101 4.92 -11.27 -19.12
C ALA A 101 4.86 -12.56 -18.31
N THR A 102 3.67 -13.14 -18.16
CA THR A 102 3.43 -14.38 -17.39
C THR A 102 3.58 -15.66 -18.23
N GLY A 103 3.84 -15.59 -19.52
CA GLY A 103 3.90 -16.76 -20.42
C GLY A 103 2.56 -17.45 -20.69
N ASN A 104 1.44 -16.75 -20.45
CA ASN A 104 0.10 -17.23 -20.76
C ASN A 104 -0.32 -16.83 -22.17
N ARG A 105 -1.26 -17.55 -22.75
CA ARG A 105 -1.92 -17.15 -24.03
C ARG A 105 -3.04 -16.14 -23.78
N SER A 106 -3.77 -16.37 -22.69
CA SER A 106 -4.84 -15.51 -22.23
C SER A 106 -4.82 -15.39 -20.71
N ILE A 107 -5.27 -14.24 -20.22
CA ILE A 107 -5.36 -13.95 -18.79
C ILE A 107 -6.59 -13.11 -18.52
N GLN A 108 -7.22 -13.29 -17.41
CA GLN A 108 -8.40 -12.53 -16.99
C GLN A 108 -8.35 -12.21 -15.50
N LEU A 109 -8.99 -11.12 -15.08
CA LEU A 109 -9.13 -10.82 -13.67
C LEU A 109 -9.96 -11.88 -12.96
N VAL A 110 -9.55 -12.21 -11.76
CA VAL A 110 -10.31 -13.14 -10.91
C VAL A 110 -11.61 -12.46 -10.44
N PRO A 111 -12.76 -13.18 -10.47
CA PRO A 111 -14.00 -12.65 -9.91
C PRO A 111 -13.88 -12.24 -8.46
N MET A 112 -14.51 -11.13 -8.06
CA MET A 112 -14.43 -10.59 -6.70
C MET A 112 -14.76 -11.60 -5.60
N LYS A 113 -15.72 -12.52 -5.86
CA LYS A 113 -16.12 -13.57 -4.92
C LYS A 113 -15.03 -14.58 -4.59
N GLU A 114 -14.01 -14.70 -5.45
CA GLU A 114 -12.88 -15.61 -5.26
C GLU A 114 -11.68 -14.94 -4.55
N LEU A 115 -11.60 -13.61 -4.52
CA LEU A 115 -10.44 -12.90 -3.99
C LEU A 115 -10.07 -13.33 -2.57
N GLN A 116 -11.06 -13.39 -1.67
CA GLN A 116 -10.83 -13.72 -0.27
C GLN A 116 -10.35 -15.15 -0.06
N SER A 117 -10.88 -16.09 -0.82
CA SER A 117 -10.45 -17.50 -0.73
C SER A 117 -9.02 -17.69 -1.23
N LEU A 118 -8.64 -16.98 -2.30
CA LEU A 118 -7.31 -17.03 -2.90
C LEU A 118 -6.25 -16.28 -2.07
N THR A 119 -6.54 -15.05 -1.69
CA THR A 119 -5.54 -14.12 -1.13
C THR A 119 -5.64 -13.93 0.37
N GLY A 120 -6.82 -14.12 0.94
CA GLY A 120 -7.15 -13.72 2.32
C GLY A 120 -7.68 -12.28 2.42
N TYR A 121 -7.69 -11.54 1.33
CA TYR A 121 -8.08 -10.13 1.27
C TYR A 121 -9.38 -9.92 0.50
N ILE A 122 -10.05 -8.82 0.79
CA ILE A 122 -11.25 -8.38 0.08
C ILE A 122 -10.93 -7.19 -0.84
N ARG A 123 -11.82 -6.90 -1.78
CA ARG A 123 -11.70 -5.71 -2.64
C ARG A 123 -11.46 -4.44 -1.83
N GLY A 124 -10.51 -3.62 -2.25
CA GLY A 124 -10.08 -2.40 -1.54
C GLY A 124 -9.02 -2.63 -0.45
N GLY A 125 -8.71 -3.90 -0.12
CA GLY A 125 -7.67 -4.28 0.83
C GLY A 125 -6.68 -5.30 0.28
N VAL A 126 -6.72 -5.61 -1.04
CA VAL A 126 -5.81 -6.58 -1.65
C VAL A 126 -4.40 -6.02 -1.69
N THR A 127 -3.45 -6.84 -1.26
CA THR A 127 -2.02 -6.57 -1.36
C THR A 127 -1.27 -7.85 -1.71
N ALA A 128 -0.10 -7.74 -2.31
CA ALA A 128 0.78 -8.89 -2.58
C ALA A 128 1.55 -9.37 -1.34
N LEU A 129 1.49 -8.61 -0.23
CA LEU A 129 2.16 -8.96 1.02
C LEU A 129 1.32 -9.95 1.83
N ALA A 130 1.95 -10.97 2.39
CA ALA A 130 1.35 -11.93 3.33
C ALA A 130 0.03 -12.56 2.86
N THR A 131 -0.06 -12.91 1.59
CA THR A 131 -1.20 -13.66 1.02
C THR A 131 -1.27 -15.08 1.58
N LYS A 132 -2.46 -15.68 1.57
CA LYS A 132 -2.66 -17.07 2.03
C LYS A 132 -1.78 -18.09 1.31
N LYS A 133 -1.47 -17.84 0.05
CA LYS A 133 -0.57 -18.63 -0.79
C LYS A 133 0.38 -17.69 -1.50
N GLU A 134 1.58 -18.13 -1.77
CA GLU A 134 2.52 -17.38 -2.61
C GLU A 134 2.05 -17.45 -4.07
N TYR A 135 2.00 -16.30 -4.70
CA TYR A 135 1.70 -16.14 -6.12
C TYR A 135 2.80 -15.32 -6.79
N PRO A 136 3.11 -15.57 -8.06
CA PRO A 136 3.99 -14.68 -8.82
C PRO A 136 3.43 -13.26 -8.83
N VAL A 137 4.28 -12.27 -8.59
CA VAL A 137 3.93 -10.86 -8.55
C VAL A 137 4.61 -10.16 -9.72
N TYR A 138 3.81 -9.50 -10.55
CA TYR A 138 4.27 -8.66 -11.66
C TYR A 138 3.96 -7.22 -11.32
N VAL A 139 4.95 -6.35 -11.45
CA VAL A 139 4.86 -4.95 -11.04
C VAL A 139 5.14 -4.07 -12.24
N ASP A 140 4.30 -3.07 -12.43
CA ASP A 140 4.52 -2.11 -13.51
C ASP A 140 5.85 -1.36 -13.36
N GLU A 141 6.55 -1.17 -14.48
CA GLU A 141 7.88 -0.57 -14.51
C GLU A 141 7.93 0.86 -13.95
N THR A 142 6.82 1.57 -13.95
CA THR A 142 6.73 2.91 -13.36
C THR A 142 7.02 2.96 -11.87
N ILE A 143 7.02 1.81 -11.19
CA ILE A 143 7.40 1.73 -9.77
C ILE A 143 8.81 2.28 -9.52
N GLU A 144 9.71 2.14 -10.49
CA GLU A 144 11.10 2.57 -10.39
C GLU A 144 11.27 4.10 -10.47
N LEU A 145 10.21 4.82 -10.85
CA LEU A 145 10.22 6.29 -10.96
C LEU A 145 10.09 7.00 -9.60
N PHE A 146 9.75 6.27 -8.55
CA PHE A 146 9.45 6.84 -7.24
C PHE A 146 10.48 6.43 -6.18
N GLY A 147 10.76 7.33 -5.26
CA GLY A 147 11.55 7.01 -4.05
C GLY A 147 10.72 6.29 -2.97
N ILE A 148 9.41 6.55 -2.95
CA ILE A 148 8.43 5.92 -2.04
C ILE A 148 7.16 5.65 -2.83
N ILE A 149 6.55 4.50 -2.60
CA ILE A 149 5.24 4.11 -3.13
C ILE A 149 4.27 3.84 -2.00
N SER A 150 2.98 3.91 -2.30
CA SER A 150 1.90 3.50 -1.41
C SER A 150 1.24 2.23 -1.93
N ILE A 151 0.99 1.29 -1.03
CA ILE A 151 0.27 0.04 -1.29
C ILE A 151 -0.74 -0.23 -0.18
N SER A 152 -1.73 -1.08 -0.44
CA SER A 152 -2.66 -1.50 0.61
C SER A 152 -1.96 -2.25 1.74
N ALA A 153 -2.31 -1.93 2.98
CA ALA A 153 -1.86 -2.63 4.17
C ALA A 153 -2.57 -3.99 4.42
N GLY A 154 -3.43 -4.44 3.48
CA GLY A 154 -4.21 -5.67 3.63
C GLY A 154 -5.60 -5.46 4.24
N VAL A 155 -5.98 -4.22 4.50
CA VAL A 155 -7.31 -3.81 4.99
C VAL A 155 -7.71 -2.50 4.33
N ARG A 156 -9.02 -2.26 4.24
CA ARG A 156 -9.52 -0.94 3.83
C ARG A 156 -9.17 0.09 4.89
N GLY A 157 -8.92 1.32 4.50
CA GLY A 157 -8.65 2.43 5.42
C GLY A 157 -7.20 2.56 5.86
N MET A 158 -6.29 1.72 5.34
CA MET A 158 -4.87 1.76 5.72
C MET A 158 -3.97 1.49 4.52
N GLN A 159 -3.00 2.38 4.32
CA GLN A 159 -1.94 2.24 3.32
C GLN A 159 -0.58 2.14 4.00
N VAL A 160 0.32 1.43 3.33
CA VAL A 160 1.74 1.35 3.68
C VAL A 160 2.53 2.14 2.65
N LEU A 161 3.40 3.03 3.13
CA LEU A 161 4.37 3.74 2.30
C LEU A 161 5.74 3.11 2.55
N LEU A 162 6.41 2.68 1.49
CA LEU A 162 7.73 2.07 1.57
C LEU A 162 8.54 2.30 0.28
N ALA A 163 9.84 2.00 0.35
CA ALA A 163 10.70 2.08 -0.83
C ALA A 163 10.33 0.99 -1.86
N PRO A 164 10.30 1.32 -3.16
CA PRO A 164 10.05 0.35 -4.23
C PRO A 164 11.00 -0.85 -4.20
N SER A 165 12.27 -0.63 -3.94
CA SER A 165 13.27 -1.70 -3.83
C SER A 165 12.95 -2.73 -2.75
N ASP A 166 12.45 -2.27 -1.60
CA ASP A 166 12.04 -3.13 -0.50
C ASP A 166 10.78 -3.92 -0.88
N TYR A 167 9.82 -3.26 -1.52
CA TYR A 167 8.60 -3.93 -2.01
C TYR A 167 8.91 -5.01 -3.04
N LEU A 168 9.74 -4.70 -4.04
CA LEU A 168 10.18 -5.67 -5.06
C LEU A 168 10.94 -6.84 -4.44
N SER A 169 11.81 -6.58 -3.47
CA SER A 169 12.57 -7.61 -2.76
C SER A 169 11.66 -8.57 -1.99
N ILE A 170 10.71 -8.04 -1.21
CA ILE A 170 9.81 -8.84 -0.36
C ILE A 170 8.84 -9.68 -1.19
N THR A 171 8.29 -9.10 -2.26
CA THR A 171 7.32 -9.76 -3.13
C THR A 171 7.98 -10.63 -4.20
N ARG A 172 9.30 -10.52 -4.37
CA ARG A 172 10.03 -11.06 -5.52
C ARG A 172 9.39 -10.60 -6.84
N GLY A 173 8.96 -9.33 -6.86
CA GLY A 173 8.21 -8.74 -7.96
C GLY A 173 9.01 -8.72 -9.26
N ILE A 174 8.39 -9.15 -10.33
CA ILE A 174 8.95 -9.10 -11.69
C ILE A 174 8.46 -7.81 -12.33
N VAL A 175 9.39 -6.92 -12.67
CA VAL A 175 9.08 -5.63 -13.30
C VAL A 175 8.80 -5.85 -14.79
N ALA A 176 7.69 -5.30 -15.27
CA ALA A 176 7.26 -5.39 -16.67
C ALA A 176 6.32 -4.23 -17.04
N PRO A 177 6.24 -3.84 -18.33
CA PRO A 177 5.24 -2.87 -18.77
C PRO A 177 3.85 -3.52 -18.73
N LEU A 178 2.98 -3.06 -17.82
CA LEU A 178 1.68 -3.68 -17.55
C LEU A 178 0.49 -2.76 -17.83
N MET A 179 0.75 -1.47 -18.10
CA MET A 179 -0.32 -0.50 -18.32
C MET A 179 -0.77 -0.46 -19.78
N ARG A 180 -2.05 -0.14 -19.98
CA ARG A 180 -2.55 0.28 -21.28
C ARG A 180 -1.94 1.62 -21.66
N SER A 181 -1.46 1.70 -22.89
CA SER A 181 -1.08 2.94 -23.56
C SER A 181 -2.31 3.78 -23.87
#